data_d803958b97a48a379568857cd0b41f62
#
_entry.id   d803958b97a48a379568857cd0b41f62
#
_cell.length_a   1.000
_cell.length_b   1.000
_cell.length_c   1.000
_cell.angle_alpha   90.00
_cell.angle_beta   90.00
_cell.angle_gamma   90.00
#
_symmetry.space_group_name_H-M   'P 1'
#
loop_
_entity.id
_entity.type
_entity.pdbx_description
1 polymer ?
#
loop_
_entity_poly.entity_id
_entity_poly.type
_entity_poly.pdbx_seq_one_letter_code
_entity_poly.pdbx_strand_id
1 'polypeptide(L)'
;GLERAATESIGGRNCIATLSYVYDHAARELPKRLTQEAHDHSGLTQATLHVHIDHESCLEVTVLKGRGAEVKAFADHVIAERGVRHGHVVMMPIGSPAAHDHARTAAGHRK
;
A
#
# COMPACT_ATOMS: atom_id res chain seq x y z
N GLY A 1 10.95 5.59 -16.55
CA GLY A 1 12.19 5.22 -15.94
C GLY A 1 12.14 3.86 -15.29
N LEU A 2 13.17 3.53 -14.56
CA LEU A 2 13.27 2.21 -13.94
C LEU A 2 12.16 1.94 -12.94
N GLU A 3 11.80 2.93 -12.16
CA GLU A 3 10.73 2.78 -11.19
C GLU A 3 9.41 2.44 -11.86
N ARG A 4 9.13 3.11 -12.93
CA ARG A 4 7.88 2.88 -13.64
C ARG A 4 7.85 1.49 -14.23
N ALA A 5 8.95 1.06 -14.83
CA ALA A 5 9.02 -0.28 -15.40
C ALA A 5 8.85 -1.34 -14.33
N ALA A 6 9.47 -1.15 -13.16
CA ALA A 6 9.34 -2.09 -12.06
C ALA A 6 7.90 -2.16 -11.56
N THR A 7 7.24 -1.02 -11.44
CA THR A 7 5.85 -0.97 -11.02
C THR A 7 4.95 -1.69 -12.00
N GLU A 8 5.18 -1.47 -13.29
CA GLU A 8 4.38 -2.11 -14.32
C GLU A 8 4.55 -3.61 -14.31
N SER A 9 5.78 -4.09 -14.09
CA SER A 9 6.03 -5.52 -14.11
C SER A 9 5.46 -6.22 -12.89
N ILE A 10 5.15 -5.46 -11.84
CA ILE A 10 4.59 -5.99 -10.61
C ILE A 10 3.10 -6.24 -10.71
N GLY A 11 2.44 -5.60 -11.70
CA GLY A 11 0.98 -5.58 -11.78
C GLY A 11 0.31 -6.94 -11.71
N GLY A 12 0.88 -7.95 -12.35
CA GLY A 12 0.30 -9.28 -12.36
C GLY A 12 0.80 -10.20 -11.26
N ARG A 13 1.66 -9.70 -10.39
CA ARG A 13 2.25 -10.48 -9.32
C ARG A 13 1.72 -10.02 -7.98
N ASN A 14 1.83 -10.91 -7.00
CA ASN A 14 1.55 -10.49 -5.64
C ASN A 14 2.65 -9.57 -5.14
N CYS A 15 2.25 -8.60 -4.36
CA CYS A 15 3.20 -7.68 -3.77
C CYS A 15 2.76 -7.33 -2.36
N ILE A 16 3.72 -6.82 -1.60
CA ILE A 16 3.45 -6.18 -0.32
C ILE A 16 3.87 -4.73 -0.49
N ALA A 17 3.12 -3.82 0.09
CA ALA A 17 3.37 -2.41 -0.10
C ALA A 17 3.12 -1.63 1.16
N THR A 18 3.78 -0.49 1.27
CA THR A 18 3.47 0.48 2.31
C THR A 18 2.91 1.72 1.63
N LEU A 19 1.79 2.18 2.12
CA LEU A 19 1.16 3.40 1.67
C LEU A 19 1.16 4.36 2.85
N SER A 20 1.81 5.51 2.69
CA SER A 20 1.84 6.51 3.75
C SER A 20 1.30 7.82 3.20
N TYR A 21 0.61 8.55 4.06
CA TYR A 21 0.07 9.86 3.69
C TYR A 21 -0.29 10.62 4.93
N VAL A 22 -0.42 11.92 4.76
CA VAL A 22 -0.84 12.83 5.82
C VAL A 22 -2.22 13.35 5.44
N TYR A 23 -3.10 13.45 6.41
CA TYR A 23 -4.39 14.06 6.16
C TYR A 23 -4.81 14.88 7.37
N ASP A 24 -5.69 15.81 7.09
CA ASP A 24 -6.26 16.70 8.13
C ASP A 24 -7.54 16.06 8.63
N HIS A 25 -7.50 15.49 9.84
CA HIS A 25 -8.67 14.80 10.35
C HIS A 25 -9.80 15.75 10.73
N ALA A 26 -9.51 17.05 10.76
CA ALA A 26 -10.57 18.04 10.93
C ALA A 26 -11.30 18.33 9.63
N ALA A 27 -10.76 17.88 8.49
CA ALA A 27 -11.44 18.05 7.22
C ALA A 27 -12.72 17.23 7.22
N ARG A 28 -13.81 17.89 6.85
CA ARG A 28 -15.10 17.22 6.86
C ARG A 28 -15.11 16.06 5.90
N GLU A 29 -15.60 14.92 6.33
CA GLU A 29 -15.87 13.73 5.53
C GLU A 29 -14.64 12.94 5.14
N LEU A 30 -13.43 13.48 5.29
CA LEU A 30 -12.26 12.77 4.82
C LEU A 30 -12.01 11.46 5.57
N PRO A 31 -12.00 11.44 6.92
CA PRO A 31 -11.81 10.18 7.63
C PRO A 31 -12.84 9.14 7.25
N LYS A 32 -14.07 9.57 7.01
CA LYS A 32 -15.14 8.65 6.62
C LYS A 32 -14.88 8.06 5.24
N ARG A 33 -14.42 8.90 4.30
CA ARG A 33 -14.11 8.39 2.96
C ARG A 33 -12.97 7.42 2.96
N LEU A 34 -11.93 7.69 3.76
CA LEU A 34 -10.78 6.79 3.84
C LEU A 34 -11.17 5.46 4.45
N THR A 35 -12.04 5.49 5.46
CA THR A 35 -12.55 4.27 6.07
C THR A 35 -13.34 3.45 5.05
N GLN A 36 -14.14 4.12 4.24
CA GLN A 36 -14.94 3.45 3.22
C GLN A 36 -14.05 2.80 2.17
N GLU A 37 -12.98 3.51 1.75
CA GLU A 37 -12.03 2.95 0.81
C GLU A 37 -11.40 1.68 1.35
N ALA A 38 -10.97 1.72 2.61
CA ALA A 38 -10.38 0.55 3.24
C ALA A 38 -11.38 -0.60 3.31
N HIS A 39 -12.64 -0.28 3.59
CA HIS A 39 -13.68 -1.31 3.66
C HIS A 39 -13.92 -1.95 2.30
N ASP A 40 -13.97 -1.14 1.25
CA ASP A 40 -14.22 -1.63 -0.10
C ASP A 40 -13.07 -2.52 -0.58
N HIS A 41 -11.88 -2.34 -0.03
CA HIS A 41 -10.70 -3.13 -0.41
C HIS A 41 -10.14 -3.86 0.80
N SER A 42 -11.03 -4.41 1.62
CA SER A 42 -10.63 -4.99 2.91
C SER A 42 -9.64 -6.14 2.76
N GLY A 43 -9.70 -6.84 1.63
CA GLY A 43 -8.76 -7.94 1.40
C GLY A 43 -7.33 -7.50 1.21
N LEU A 44 -7.09 -6.24 0.91
CA LEU A 44 -5.74 -5.73 0.66
C LEU A 44 -5.06 -5.24 1.93
N THR A 45 -5.83 -4.66 2.85
CA THR A 45 -5.26 -4.00 4.02
C THR A 45 -4.87 -5.02 5.08
N GLN A 46 -3.60 -5.01 5.46
CA GLN A 46 -3.07 -5.93 6.46
C GLN A 46 -2.96 -5.28 7.83
N ALA A 47 -2.53 -4.04 7.87
CA ALA A 47 -2.29 -3.33 9.13
C ALA A 47 -2.27 -1.84 8.85
N THR A 48 -2.63 -1.07 9.84
CA THR A 48 -2.62 0.39 9.72
C THR A 48 -2.05 0.98 10.99
N LEU A 49 -1.14 1.93 10.84
CA LEU A 49 -0.56 2.69 11.94
C LEU A 49 -1.00 4.13 11.81
N HIS A 50 -1.46 4.69 12.89
CA HIS A 50 -2.00 6.04 12.95
C HIS A 50 -1.19 6.87 13.92
N VAL A 51 -0.64 7.98 13.47
CA VAL A 51 0.20 8.83 14.31
C VAL A 51 -0.30 10.26 14.22
N HIS A 52 -0.62 10.85 15.36
CA HIS A 52 -0.97 12.27 15.40
C HIS A 52 0.28 13.11 15.21
N ILE A 53 0.23 14.04 14.28
CA ILE A 53 1.32 14.99 14.07
C ILE A 53 1.09 16.22 14.92
N ASP A 54 -0.12 16.76 14.84
CA ASP A 54 -0.53 17.92 15.62
C ASP A 54 -2.05 17.87 15.78
N HIS A 55 -2.66 19.00 16.18
CA HIS A 55 -4.10 19.04 16.43
C HIS A 55 -4.93 18.65 15.22
N GLU A 56 -4.41 18.91 14.04
CA GLU A 56 -5.20 18.77 12.81
C GLU A 56 -4.73 17.66 11.91
N SER A 57 -3.49 17.28 12.01
CA SER A 57 -2.86 16.40 11.02
C SER A 57 -2.50 15.05 11.60
N CYS A 58 -2.75 14.03 10.81
CA CYS A 58 -2.39 12.66 11.14
C CYS A 58 -1.56 12.07 10.01
N LEU A 59 -0.58 11.28 10.40
CA LEU A 59 0.13 10.42 9.46
C LEU A 59 -0.48 9.04 9.56
N GLU A 60 -0.78 8.45 8.43
CA GLU A 60 -1.26 7.08 8.39
C GLU A 60 -0.33 6.26 7.53
N VAL A 61 0.03 5.09 8.02
CA VAL A 61 0.85 4.14 7.27
C VAL A 61 0.09 2.84 7.22
N THR A 62 -0.18 2.37 6.01
CA THR A 62 -0.97 1.16 5.80
C THR A 62 -0.13 0.15 5.05
N VAL A 63 -0.14 -1.08 5.53
CA VAL A 63 0.51 -2.19 4.85
C VAL A 63 -0.54 -2.90 4.01
N LEU A 64 -0.23 -3.03 2.72
CA LEU A 64 -1.14 -3.64 1.75
C LEU A 64 -0.48 -4.89 1.18
N LYS A 65 -1.31 -5.87 0.85
CA LYS A 65 -0.82 -7.10 0.26
C LYS A 65 -1.88 -7.60 -0.72
N GLY A 66 -1.45 -7.92 -1.92
CA GLY A 66 -2.35 -8.42 -2.94
C GLY A 66 -1.69 -8.33 -4.29
N ARG A 67 -2.50 -8.43 -5.33
CA ARG A 67 -1.97 -8.28 -6.69
C ARG A 67 -1.53 -6.85 -6.88
N GLY A 68 -0.40 -6.69 -7.57
CA GLY A 68 0.19 -5.36 -7.73
C GLY A 68 -0.76 -4.35 -8.34
N ALA A 69 -1.53 -4.78 -9.35
CA ALA A 69 -2.46 -3.86 -10.01
C ALA A 69 -3.54 -3.37 -9.03
N GLU A 70 -4.02 -4.26 -8.16
CA GLU A 70 -5.05 -3.89 -7.19
C GLU A 70 -4.48 -3.00 -6.11
N VAL A 71 -3.28 -3.33 -5.64
CA VAL A 71 -2.61 -2.53 -4.62
C VAL A 71 -2.37 -1.12 -5.14
N LYS A 72 -1.88 -1.01 -6.37
CA LYS A 72 -1.61 0.29 -6.96
C LYS A 72 -2.90 1.09 -7.15
N ALA A 73 -3.96 0.44 -7.61
CA ALA A 73 -5.23 1.13 -7.81
C ALA A 73 -5.76 1.68 -6.49
N PHE A 74 -5.69 0.90 -5.44
CA PHE A 74 -6.12 1.35 -4.13
C PHE A 74 -5.27 2.52 -3.64
N ALA A 75 -3.95 2.39 -3.75
CA ALA A 75 -3.05 3.45 -3.30
C ALA A 75 -3.29 4.74 -4.07
N ASP A 76 -3.42 4.65 -5.39
CA ASP A 76 -3.69 5.82 -6.22
C ASP A 76 -5.00 6.49 -5.83
N HIS A 77 -6.00 5.70 -5.52
CA HIS A 77 -7.30 6.23 -5.13
C HIS A 77 -7.20 7.03 -3.83
N VAL A 78 -6.49 6.47 -2.84
CA VAL A 78 -6.32 7.15 -1.56
C VAL A 78 -5.51 8.43 -1.74
N ILE A 79 -4.41 8.34 -2.47
CA ILE A 79 -3.53 9.50 -2.67
C ILE A 79 -4.26 10.63 -3.39
N ALA A 80 -5.20 10.30 -4.26
CA ALA A 80 -5.96 11.29 -5.00
C ALA A 80 -7.09 11.94 -4.20
N GLU A 81 -7.39 11.44 -3.01
CA GLU A 81 -8.46 12.03 -2.21
C GLU A 81 -8.12 13.46 -1.81
N ARG A 82 -9.12 14.32 -1.89
CA ARG A 82 -8.95 15.70 -1.47
C ARG A 82 -8.63 15.72 0.03
N GLY A 83 -7.61 16.46 0.40
CA GLY A 83 -7.21 16.54 1.80
C GLY A 83 -6.09 15.60 2.18
N VAL A 84 -5.74 14.68 1.29
CA VAL A 84 -4.59 13.80 1.48
C VAL A 84 -3.36 14.48 0.91
N ARG A 85 -2.29 14.52 1.70
CA ARG A 85 -1.04 15.16 1.32
C ARG A 85 0.10 14.18 1.52
N HIS A 86 1.19 14.40 0.80
CA HIS A 86 2.41 13.62 0.97
C HIS A 86 2.17 12.12 0.80
N GLY A 87 1.29 11.79 -0.15
CA GLY A 87 0.99 10.40 -0.42
C GLY A 87 2.19 9.70 -1.05
N HIS A 88 2.49 8.52 -0.56
CA HIS A 88 3.65 7.79 -1.03
C HIS A 88 3.39 6.30 -0.90
N VAL A 89 3.65 5.56 -1.97
CA VAL A 89 3.49 4.11 -1.95
C VAL A 89 4.79 3.47 -2.40
N VAL A 90 5.20 2.46 -1.65
CA VAL A 90 6.36 1.66 -2.00
C VAL A 90 5.88 0.24 -2.17
N MET A 91 6.09 -0.33 -3.36
CA MET A 91 5.61 -1.65 -3.69
C MET A 91 6.79 -2.59 -3.86
N MET A 92 6.69 -3.77 -3.23
CA MET A 92 7.73 -4.78 -3.32
C MET A 92 7.09 -6.08 -3.79
N PRO A 93 7.61 -6.67 -4.87
CA PRO A 93 7.07 -7.96 -5.31
C PRO A 93 7.41 -9.03 -4.28
N ILE A 94 6.49 -9.96 -4.07
CA ILE A 94 6.72 -11.09 -3.19
C ILE A 94 6.49 -12.36 -3.99
N GLY A 95 7.25 -13.36 -3.64
CA GLY A 95 7.24 -14.58 -4.42
C GLY A 95 7.88 -14.36 -5.76
N SER A 96 8.04 -15.41 -6.47
CA SER A 96 8.61 -15.35 -7.80
C SER A 96 7.83 -16.31 -8.68
N PRO A 97 7.49 -15.90 -9.89
CA PRO A 97 6.82 -16.81 -10.81
C PRO A 97 7.65 -18.03 -11.14
N ALA A 98 8.97 -17.96 -10.96
CA ALA A 98 9.86 -19.07 -11.25
C ALA A 98 10.17 -19.92 -10.03
N ALA A 99 9.71 -19.52 -8.93
CA ALA A 99 10.14 -20.12 -7.68
C ALA A 99 9.36 -21.32 -7.32
N HIS A 100 9.64 -21.25 -7.37
CA HIS A 100 9.23 -21.59 -6.78
C HIS A 100 9.96 -22.36 -6.80
N ASP A 101 10.54 -22.60 -7.02
CA ASP A 101 11.12 -23.22 -7.06
C ASP A 101 11.86 -23.34 -6.27
N HIS A 102 12.04 -23.35 -6.03
CA HIS A 102 12.50 -23.45 -5.24
C HIS A 102 13.12 -23.34 -4.49
N ALA A 103 13.45 -23.28 -4.47
CA ALA A 103 13.93 -22.88 -3.74
C ALA A 103 14.08 -22.77 -2.94
N ARG A 104 14.15 -22.80 -2.82
CA ARG A 104 14.17 -22.43 -2.06
C ARG A 104 14.44 -22.79 -1.42
N THR A 105 14.69 -22.96 -1.42
CA THR A 105 14.80 -22.96 -0.77
C THR A 105 15.34 -22.98 -0.12
N ALA A 106 15.97 -23.10 -0.37
CA ALA A 106 16.40 -22.84 0.26
C ALA A 106 16.78 -22.37 0.80
N ALA A 107 17.14 -22.40 0.72
CA ALA A 107 17.27 -21.66 1.31
C ALA A 107 16.98 -21.23 1.93
N GLY A 108 17.03 -21.42 1.97
CA GLY A 108 16.68 -20.82 2.68
C GLY A 108 16.67 -20.88 3.37
N HIS A 109 16.92 -21.12 3.61
CA HIS A 109 16.78 -20.91 4.36
C HIS A 109 17.34 -20.83 5.04
N ARG A 110 17.83 -20.90 5.01
CA ARG A 110 18.14 -20.54 5.63
C ARG A 110 18.27 -20.11 6.41
N LYS A 111 18.66 -20.15 6.66
CA LYS A 111 18.57 -19.52 7.30
C LYS A 111 18.43 -19.35 7.69
#